data_cf0555a0bc7dc197f64bbd6bd5820c1b
#
_entry.id   cf0555a0bc7dc197f64bbd6bd5820c1b
#
_cell.length_a   1.000
_cell.length_b   1.000
_cell.length_c   1.000
_cell.angle_alpha   90.00
_cell.angle_beta   90.00
_cell.angle_gamma   90.00
#
_symmetry.space_group_name_H-M   'P 1'
#
loop_
_entity.id
_entity.type
_entity.pdbx_description
1 polymer ?
#
loop_
_entity_poly.entity_id
_entity_poly.type
_entity_poly.pdbx_seq_one_letter_code
_entity_poly.pdbx_strand_id
1 'polypeptide(L)'
;MLWACIALPELALDVVRRSQPDPEAPLVLVDGPATCRSLVAVNAAAARCGLRVGQKLTVARAIHAEFIALPHDAAALPRWQQWLAAWAYRFSHQVCAAWPQALVLEVGSSLGLMGGWPAFEERLRRELSDLQFHHRIALAPFPRTAHLLAWLQDGLQATDAAQLQSLLARVPVRRAGLPDGAGERLHRLGIRRLQQVFDMPADGLRRRFGESLLHCLDELRGRRQPPLTLFQPPEHFDMRLELEYGVTDHQPLMFPLRRLVMDLATFLARRIRGVQQLTVWLDHERGSRRTSDEAAPGATPLRLRLLAPEHDGAALFELLRSRLEAVVLERPVVGLRLVARDLQPLQPPGRDLFDARTGRAEGWEQLRERLRVRLGEDAVYGVAPVADPRPEHAWKKVEGASMDGGGRDGGRRAPERLPGWPARPGWMLPEPRPLTQPVAEIVGGPERLESGWWDGGDLKRDYYVLRLANGQLAWAFSAVGQHGPWMLHGWFA
;
A
#
# COMPACT_ATOMS: atom_id res chain seq x y z
N MET A 1 21.45 14.44 -22.36
CA MET A 1 20.31 13.74 -21.72
C MET A 1 20.06 12.45 -22.45
N LEU A 2 19.73 11.38 -21.72
CA LEU A 2 19.30 10.10 -22.31
C LEU A 2 17.96 9.71 -21.69
N TRP A 3 17.07 9.20 -22.51
CA TRP A 3 15.72 8.83 -22.13
C TRP A 3 15.48 7.34 -22.35
N ALA A 4 15.02 6.64 -21.33
CA ALA A 4 14.53 5.28 -21.45
C ALA A 4 13.00 5.30 -21.60
N CYS A 5 12.47 4.52 -22.51
CA CYS A 5 11.05 4.25 -22.59
C CYS A 5 10.76 2.82 -22.18
N ILE A 6 9.80 2.65 -21.28
CA ILE A 6 9.20 1.38 -20.89
C ILE A 6 7.83 1.32 -21.58
N ALA A 7 7.70 0.54 -22.64
CA ALA A 7 6.42 0.24 -23.27
C ALA A 7 5.79 -0.98 -22.60
N LEU A 8 4.48 -0.93 -22.37
CA LEU A 8 3.68 -1.93 -21.65
C LEU A 8 2.59 -2.48 -22.59
N PRO A 9 2.95 -3.30 -23.59
CA PRO A 9 2.02 -3.70 -24.65
C PRO A 9 0.83 -4.52 -24.15
N GLU A 10 1.00 -5.23 -23.05
CA GLU A 10 -0.01 -6.10 -22.43
C GLU A 10 -0.56 -5.54 -21.12
N LEU A 11 -0.46 -4.23 -20.86
CA LEU A 11 -0.85 -3.62 -19.58
C LEU A 11 -2.25 -4.07 -19.12
N ALA A 12 -3.24 -4.10 -20.00
CA ALA A 12 -4.59 -4.52 -19.67
C ALA A 12 -4.68 -5.98 -19.21
N LEU A 13 -3.95 -6.88 -19.91
CA LEU A 13 -3.86 -8.30 -19.56
C LEU A 13 -3.08 -8.51 -18.26
N ASP A 14 -1.96 -7.81 -18.11
CA ASP A 14 -1.10 -7.92 -16.93
C ASP A 14 -1.83 -7.53 -15.65
N VAL A 15 -2.59 -6.43 -15.69
CA VAL A 15 -3.41 -5.98 -14.57
C VAL A 15 -4.34 -7.08 -14.08
N VAL A 16 -5.01 -7.76 -14.99
CA VAL A 16 -5.97 -8.81 -14.66
C VAL A 16 -5.26 -10.12 -14.28
N ARG A 17 -4.23 -10.50 -15.04
CA ARG A 17 -3.44 -11.72 -14.78
C ARG A 17 -2.85 -11.75 -13.37
N ARG A 18 -2.41 -10.61 -12.85
CA ARG A 18 -1.86 -10.46 -11.49
C ARG A 18 -2.84 -10.86 -10.38
N SER A 19 -4.13 -10.86 -10.64
CA SER A 19 -5.17 -11.26 -9.69
C SER A 19 -5.65 -12.70 -9.88
N GLN A 20 -5.16 -13.40 -10.91
CA GLN A 20 -5.55 -14.78 -11.17
C GLN A 20 -4.71 -15.78 -10.38
N PRO A 21 -5.33 -16.89 -9.90
CA PRO A 21 -4.60 -17.96 -9.23
C PRO A 21 -3.58 -18.67 -10.12
N ASP A 22 -3.90 -18.82 -11.42
CA ASP A 22 -3.00 -19.34 -12.45
C ASP A 22 -2.69 -18.26 -13.50
N PRO A 23 -1.52 -17.62 -13.42
CA PRO A 23 -1.13 -16.57 -14.37
C PRO A 23 -0.91 -17.09 -15.81
N GLU A 24 -0.69 -18.39 -16.00
CA GLU A 24 -0.42 -18.99 -17.30
C GLU A 24 -1.68 -19.53 -18.00
N ALA A 25 -2.84 -19.47 -17.34
CA ALA A 25 -4.11 -19.89 -17.95
C ALA A 25 -4.44 -19.06 -19.21
N PRO A 26 -5.12 -19.66 -20.22
CA PRO A 26 -5.63 -18.92 -21.37
C PRO A 26 -6.60 -17.83 -20.93
N LEU A 27 -6.23 -16.56 -21.18
CA LEU A 27 -6.97 -15.37 -20.74
C LEU A 27 -7.23 -14.42 -21.89
N VAL A 28 -8.47 -13.94 -21.98
CA VAL A 28 -8.87 -12.92 -22.96
C VAL A 28 -9.64 -11.78 -22.26
N LEU A 29 -9.48 -10.57 -22.77
CA LEU A 29 -10.33 -9.45 -22.37
C LEU A 29 -11.37 -9.20 -23.46
N VAL A 30 -12.59 -8.98 -23.03
CA VAL A 30 -13.74 -8.77 -23.90
C VAL A 30 -14.37 -7.39 -23.72
N ASP A 31 -14.82 -6.80 -24.80
CA ASP A 31 -15.52 -5.52 -24.79
C ASP A 31 -16.76 -5.58 -25.69
N GLY A 32 -17.71 -4.66 -25.46
CA GLY A 32 -18.94 -4.55 -26.19
C GLY A 32 -20.18 -5.00 -25.41
N PRO A 33 -21.37 -4.78 -25.98
CA PRO A 33 -22.64 -5.17 -25.36
C PRO A 33 -22.75 -6.67 -25.16
N ALA A 34 -23.51 -7.11 -24.17
CA ALA A 34 -23.63 -8.53 -23.80
C ALA A 34 -23.97 -9.45 -24.97
N THR A 35 -24.70 -8.95 -25.97
CA THR A 35 -25.11 -9.69 -27.18
C THR A 35 -24.02 -9.79 -28.24
N CYS A 36 -22.97 -8.95 -28.21
CA CYS A 36 -21.96 -8.88 -29.26
C CYS A 36 -20.57 -8.56 -28.72
N ARG A 37 -20.13 -9.28 -27.68
CA ARG A 37 -18.80 -9.11 -27.12
C ARG A 37 -17.73 -9.62 -28.09
N SER A 38 -16.65 -8.85 -28.24
CA SER A 38 -15.46 -9.21 -29.02
C SER A 38 -14.20 -9.23 -28.14
N LEU A 39 -13.23 -10.03 -28.54
CA LEU A 39 -11.94 -10.10 -27.87
C LEU A 39 -11.13 -8.85 -28.21
N VAL A 40 -10.75 -8.07 -27.19
CA VAL A 40 -9.92 -6.86 -27.34
C VAL A 40 -8.46 -7.11 -26.96
N ALA A 41 -8.20 -8.11 -26.12
CA ALA A 41 -6.85 -8.54 -25.80
C ALA A 41 -6.84 -10.06 -25.56
N VAL A 42 -5.71 -10.70 -25.88
CA VAL A 42 -5.51 -12.16 -25.82
C VAL A 42 -4.11 -12.41 -25.33
N ASN A 43 -3.93 -13.17 -24.23
CA ASN A 43 -2.60 -13.53 -23.75
C ASN A 43 -1.93 -14.61 -24.64
N ALA A 44 -0.65 -14.85 -24.43
CA ALA A 44 0.13 -15.81 -25.22
C ALA A 44 -0.46 -17.23 -25.15
N ALA A 45 -1.00 -17.65 -24.02
CA ALA A 45 -1.63 -18.96 -23.85
C ALA A 45 -2.90 -19.09 -24.69
N ALA A 46 -3.79 -18.12 -24.62
CA ALA A 46 -5.02 -18.10 -25.43
C ALA A 46 -4.71 -17.97 -26.93
N ALA A 47 -3.67 -17.21 -27.30
CA ALA A 47 -3.22 -17.11 -28.69
C ALA A 47 -2.72 -18.46 -29.26
N ARG A 48 -2.06 -19.27 -28.43
CA ARG A 48 -1.66 -20.66 -28.78
C ARG A 48 -2.87 -21.56 -29.00
N CYS A 49 -3.97 -21.33 -28.30
CA CYS A 49 -5.24 -22.01 -28.51
C CYS A 49 -6.03 -21.51 -29.74
N GLY A 50 -5.45 -20.63 -30.58
CA GLY A 50 -6.05 -20.11 -31.80
C GLY A 50 -6.96 -18.90 -31.62
N LEU A 51 -7.03 -18.32 -30.40
CA LEU A 51 -7.81 -17.13 -30.12
C LEU A 51 -7.10 -15.88 -30.63
N ARG A 52 -7.85 -14.92 -31.20
CA ARG A 52 -7.30 -13.70 -31.79
C ARG A 52 -8.15 -12.48 -31.43
N VAL A 53 -7.50 -11.34 -31.28
CA VAL A 53 -8.18 -10.04 -31.11
C VAL A 53 -9.12 -9.78 -32.29
N GLY A 54 -10.30 -9.25 -32.01
CA GLY A 54 -11.36 -8.97 -32.96
C GLY A 54 -12.34 -10.12 -33.19
N GLN A 55 -12.08 -11.34 -32.70
CA GLN A 55 -13.05 -12.44 -32.77
C GLN A 55 -14.23 -12.16 -31.83
N LYS A 56 -15.43 -12.59 -32.25
CA LYS A 56 -16.59 -12.60 -31.35
C LYS A 56 -16.41 -13.67 -30.27
N LEU A 57 -16.85 -13.38 -29.05
CA LEU A 57 -16.73 -14.30 -27.92
C LEU A 57 -17.38 -15.67 -28.19
N THR A 58 -18.49 -15.70 -28.91
CA THR A 58 -19.18 -16.93 -29.34
C THR A 58 -18.31 -17.78 -30.27
N VAL A 59 -17.60 -17.15 -31.21
CA VAL A 59 -16.67 -17.83 -32.12
C VAL A 59 -15.44 -18.34 -31.36
N ALA A 60 -14.92 -17.52 -30.44
CA ALA A 60 -13.79 -17.89 -29.62
C ALA A 60 -14.09 -19.14 -28.77
N ARG A 61 -15.27 -19.24 -28.17
CA ARG A 61 -15.73 -20.41 -27.40
C ARG A 61 -15.92 -21.67 -28.26
N ALA A 62 -16.26 -21.48 -29.52
CA ALA A 62 -16.35 -22.62 -30.47
C ALA A 62 -14.97 -23.14 -30.89
N ILE A 63 -13.92 -22.28 -30.88
CA ILE A 63 -12.54 -22.67 -31.20
C ILE A 63 -11.90 -23.37 -30.00
N HIS A 64 -12.07 -22.83 -28.79
CA HIS A 64 -11.53 -23.38 -27.56
C HIS A 64 -12.55 -23.11 -26.43
N ALA A 65 -12.98 -24.17 -25.74
CA ALA A 65 -14.05 -24.06 -24.74
C ALA A 65 -13.54 -23.50 -23.38
N GLU A 66 -12.29 -23.81 -23.03
CA GLU A 66 -11.72 -23.53 -21.70
C GLU A 66 -10.76 -22.35 -21.74
N PHE A 67 -11.26 -21.15 -21.47
CA PHE A 67 -10.46 -19.95 -21.25
C PHE A 67 -11.18 -18.98 -20.33
N ILE A 68 -10.42 -18.14 -19.66
CA ILE A 68 -10.92 -17.06 -18.79
C ILE A 68 -11.26 -15.86 -19.67
N ALA A 69 -12.52 -15.41 -19.63
CA ALA A 69 -12.98 -14.23 -20.37
C ALA A 69 -13.43 -13.14 -19.39
N LEU A 70 -12.69 -12.04 -19.32
CA LEU A 70 -12.95 -10.94 -18.40
C LEU A 70 -13.31 -9.64 -19.15
N PRO A 71 -14.10 -8.76 -18.56
CA PRO A 71 -14.38 -7.47 -19.14
C PRO A 71 -13.12 -6.61 -19.23
N HIS A 72 -12.97 -5.87 -20.34
CA HIS A 72 -11.91 -4.88 -20.48
C HIS A 72 -12.28 -3.59 -19.76
N ASP A 73 -11.55 -3.27 -18.69
CA ASP A 73 -11.69 -1.99 -17.98
C ASP A 73 -10.67 -0.97 -18.48
N ALA A 74 -11.02 -0.23 -19.54
CA ALA A 74 -10.19 0.84 -20.05
C ALA A 74 -9.98 1.98 -19.05
N ALA A 75 -10.91 2.19 -18.11
CA ALA A 75 -10.82 3.25 -17.10
C ALA A 75 -9.81 2.95 -15.98
N ALA A 76 -9.46 1.69 -15.77
CA ALA A 76 -8.44 1.30 -14.82
C ALA A 76 -7.00 1.55 -15.35
N LEU A 77 -6.78 1.52 -16.67
CA LEU A 77 -5.44 1.61 -17.25
C LEU A 77 -4.68 2.89 -16.87
N PRO A 78 -5.27 4.09 -16.88
CA PRO A 78 -4.57 5.30 -16.43
C PRO A 78 -4.11 5.22 -14.97
N ARG A 79 -4.91 4.62 -14.07
CA ARG A 79 -4.54 4.46 -12.66
C ARG A 79 -3.34 3.53 -12.50
N TRP A 80 -3.32 2.43 -13.23
CA TRP A 80 -2.18 1.51 -13.24
C TRP A 80 -0.93 2.14 -13.84
N GLN A 81 -1.09 2.93 -14.88
CA GLN A 81 0.03 3.68 -15.47
C GLN A 81 0.58 4.73 -14.48
N GLN A 82 -0.27 5.43 -13.72
CA GLN A 82 0.15 6.33 -12.66
C GLN A 82 0.85 5.59 -11.52
N TRP A 83 0.38 4.41 -11.15
CA TRP A 83 1.03 3.57 -10.14
C TRP A 83 2.44 3.14 -10.61
N LEU A 84 2.57 2.71 -11.86
CA LEU A 84 3.87 2.38 -12.46
C LEU A 84 4.78 3.61 -12.58
N ALA A 85 4.23 4.80 -12.85
CA ALA A 85 5.01 6.04 -12.85
C ALA A 85 5.53 6.36 -11.44
N ALA A 86 4.74 6.13 -10.40
CA ALA A 86 5.18 6.23 -9.02
C ALA A 86 6.29 5.23 -8.67
N TRP A 87 6.21 4.01 -9.20
CA TRP A 87 7.29 3.03 -9.11
C TRP A 87 8.55 3.51 -9.85
N ALA A 88 8.41 4.01 -11.07
CA ALA A 88 9.53 4.47 -11.90
C ALA A 88 10.24 5.70 -11.33
N TYR A 89 9.55 6.52 -10.52
CA TYR A 89 10.09 7.73 -9.89
C TYR A 89 11.33 7.48 -9.01
N ARG A 90 11.54 6.25 -8.53
CA ARG A 90 12.75 5.85 -7.79
C ARG A 90 14.01 5.77 -8.66
N PHE A 91 13.84 5.59 -9.97
CA PHE A 91 14.96 5.50 -10.92
C PHE A 91 15.31 6.86 -11.50
N SER A 92 14.32 7.73 -11.63
CA SER A 92 14.47 9.08 -12.14
C SER A 92 13.40 10.01 -11.59
N HIS A 93 13.78 11.23 -11.24
CA HIS A 93 12.85 12.27 -10.84
C HIS A 93 12.07 12.85 -12.04
N GLN A 94 12.50 12.57 -13.26
CA GLN A 94 11.82 12.99 -14.49
C GLN A 94 11.17 11.77 -15.15
N VAL A 95 9.94 11.49 -14.75
CA VAL A 95 9.10 10.43 -15.32
C VAL A 95 7.93 11.08 -16.03
N CYS A 96 7.69 10.72 -17.28
CA CYS A 96 6.53 11.13 -18.06
C CYS A 96 5.64 9.93 -18.37
N ALA A 97 4.36 10.03 -18.01
CA ALA A 97 3.32 9.02 -18.26
C ALA A 97 2.25 9.53 -19.26
N ALA A 98 2.58 10.51 -20.10
CA ALA A 98 1.63 11.13 -21.02
C ALA A 98 1.27 10.22 -22.22
N TRP A 99 2.12 9.26 -22.57
CA TRP A 99 1.83 8.31 -23.64
C TRP A 99 1.08 7.08 -23.10
N PRO A 100 -0.03 6.68 -23.72
CA PRO A 100 -0.75 5.47 -23.30
C PRO A 100 0.16 4.24 -23.27
N GLN A 101 0.03 3.44 -22.21
CA GLN A 101 0.78 2.19 -22.03
C GLN A 101 2.31 2.35 -22.13
N ALA A 102 2.83 3.52 -21.79
CA ALA A 102 4.26 3.78 -21.80
C ALA A 102 4.68 4.75 -20.70
N LEU A 103 5.89 4.55 -20.19
CA LEU A 103 6.58 5.46 -19.29
C LEU A 103 7.88 5.89 -19.93
N VAL A 104 8.20 7.17 -19.87
CA VAL A 104 9.46 7.71 -20.36
C VAL A 104 10.21 8.37 -19.22
N LEU A 105 11.44 7.94 -19.00
CA LEU A 105 12.29 8.36 -17.89
C LEU A 105 13.56 9.05 -18.41
N GLU A 106 13.96 10.17 -17.82
CA GLU A 106 15.30 10.71 -18.01
C GLU A 106 16.28 9.87 -17.18
N VAL A 107 17.19 9.17 -17.83
CA VAL A 107 18.12 8.26 -17.15
C VAL A 107 19.57 8.73 -17.15
N GLY A 108 19.94 9.64 -18.03
CA GLY A 108 21.31 10.11 -18.18
C GLY A 108 21.92 10.66 -16.90
N SER A 109 21.11 11.35 -16.08
CA SER A 109 21.54 11.89 -14.79
C SER A 109 21.78 10.81 -13.72
N SER A 110 21.14 9.65 -13.84
CA SER A 110 21.19 8.56 -12.87
C SER A 110 22.17 7.44 -13.22
N LEU A 111 22.64 7.37 -14.48
CA LEU A 111 23.49 6.26 -14.95
C LEU A 111 24.80 6.14 -14.17
N GLY A 112 25.42 7.26 -13.79
CA GLY A 112 26.66 7.27 -13.00
C GLY A 112 26.52 6.62 -11.61
N LEU A 113 25.34 6.75 -11.00
CA LEU A 113 25.03 6.16 -9.70
C LEU A 113 24.64 4.68 -9.78
N MET A 114 24.22 4.22 -10.96
CA MET A 114 23.65 2.89 -11.16
C MET A 114 24.58 1.91 -11.90
N GLY A 115 25.82 2.29 -12.14
CA GLY A 115 26.79 1.43 -12.84
C GLY A 115 26.65 1.41 -14.36
N GLY A 116 26.06 2.45 -14.94
CA GLY A 116 25.81 2.58 -16.38
C GLY A 116 24.50 1.97 -16.86
N TRP A 117 24.25 2.10 -18.19
CA TRP A 117 22.97 1.66 -18.76
C TRP A 117 22.72 0.15 -18.63
N PRO A 118 23.67 -0.76 -18.87
CA PRO A 118 23.38 -2.20 -18.76
C PRO A 118 22.87 -2.60 -17.37
N ALA A 119 23.51 -2.12 -16.32
CA ALA A 119 23.10 -2.42 -14.94
C ALA A 119 21.76 -1.76 -14.58
N PHE A 120 21.54 -0.55 -15.09
CA PHE A 120 20.28 0.17 -14.92
C PHE A 120 19.12 -0.57 -15.60
N GLU A 121 19.30 -0.98 -16.85
CA GLU A 121 18.31 -1.72 -17.64
C GLU A 121 17.99 -3.07 -17.00
N GLU A 122 19.01 -3.84 -16.59
CA GLU A 122 18.83 -5.12 -15.89
C GLU A 122 17.98 -4.97 -14.65
N ARG A 123 18.23 -3.93 -13.87
CA ARG A 123 17.44 -3.66 -12.67
C ARG A 123 15.98 -3.29 -12.98
N LEU A 124 15.75 -2.46 -14.01
CA LEU A 124 14.39 -2.14 -14.48
C LEU A 124 13.64 -3.40 -14.88
N ARG A 125 14.28 -4.26 -15.69
CA ARG A 125 13.67 -5.49 -16.19
C ARG A 125 13.33 -6.46 -15.08
N ARG A 126 14.26 -6.68 -14.15
CA ARG A 126 14.06 -7.55 -12.99
C ARG A 126 12.85 -7.11 -12.19
N GLU A 127 12.81 -5.83 -11.82
CA GLU A 127 11.71 -5.33 -10.98
C GLU A 127 10.37 -5.28 -11.71
N LEU A 128 10.32 -5.01 -13.03
CA LEU A 128 9.09 -5.10 -13.81
C LEU A 128 8.62 -6.56 -13.94
N SER A 129 9.54 -7.51 -14.05
CA SER A 129 9.24 -8.95 -14.05
C SER A 129 8.71 -9.42 -12.68
N ASP A 130 9.33 -8.96 -11.58
CA ASP A 130 8.85 -9.23 -10.22
C ASP A 130 7.43 -8.66 -9.99
N LEU A 131 7.16 -7.51 -10.59
CA LEU A 131 5.83 -6.89 -10.62
C LEU A 131 4.88 -7.54 -11.62
N GLN A 132 5.33 -8.54 -12.40
CA GLN A 132 4.56 -9.28 -13.38
C GLN A 132 3.98 -8.43 -14.52
N PHE A 133 4.73 -7.42 -15.00
CA PHE A 133 4.36 -6.64 -16.15
C PHE A 133 5.21 -7.02 -17.37
N HIS A 134 4.57 -7.34 -18.50
CA HIS A 134 5.23 -7.47 -19.80
C HIS A 134 5.70 -6.08 -20.25
N HIS A 135 6.96 -5.99 -20.62
CA HIS A 135 7.56 -4.71 -20.94
C HIS A 135 8.53 -4.82 -22.12
N ARG A 136 8.73 -3.69 -22.79
CA ARG A 136 9.81 -3.46 -23.74
C ARG A 136 10.52 -2.19 -23.35
N ILE A 137 11.85 -2.19 -23.41
CA ILE A 137 12.66 -1.05 -23.02
C ILE A 137 13.51 -0.62 -24.21
N ALA A 138 13.56 0.69 -24.46
CA ALA A 138 14.47 1.26 -25.43
C ALA A 138 15.09 2.55 -24.88
N LEU A 139 16.30 2.88 -25.37
CA LEU A 139 17.06 4.04 -24.97
C LEU A 139 17.29 4.97 -26.17
N ALA A 140 17.07 6.27 -26.00
CA ALA A 140 17.34 7.27 -27.02
C ALA A 140 17.68 8.65 -26.42
N PRO A 141 18.31 9.57 -27.19
CA PRO A 141 18.58 10.93 -26.72
C PRO A 141 17.31 11.77 -26.50
N PHE A 142 16.18 11.40 -27.10
CA PHE A 142 14.93 12.17 -27.06
C PHE A 142 13.75 11.32 -26.63
N PRO A 143 12.82 11.88 -25.83
CA PRO A 143 11.69 11.15 -25.27
C PRO A 143 10.82 10.46 -26.30
N ARG A 144 10.44 11.21 -27.36
CA ARG A 144 9.59 10.68 -28.43
C ARG A 144 10.26 9.54 -29.21
N THR A 145 11.55 9.61 -29.37
CA THR A 145 12.30 8.57 -30.07
C THR A 145 12.46 7.33 -29.21
N ALA A 146 12.75 7.49 -27.92
CA ALA A 146 12.76 6.38 -26.99
C ALA A 146 11.40 5.64 -27.00
N HIS A 147 10.30 6.40 -26.97
CA HIS A 147 8.95 5.86 -27.09
C HIS A 147 8.76 5.08 -28.41
N LEU A 148 9.10 5.67 -29.55
CA LEU A 148 9.00 4.99 -30.85
C LEU A 148 9.79 3.68 -30.87
N LEU A 149 11.05 3.70 -30.44
CA LEU A 149 11.93 2.55 -30.44
C LEU A 149 11.42 1.41 -29.57
N ALA A 150 10.89 1.69 -28.37
CA ALA A 150 10.33 0.69 -27.48
C ALA A 150 9.10 -0.03 -28.09
N TRP A 151 8.27 0.68 -28.86
CA TRP A 151 7.16 0.09 -29.56
C TRP A 151 7.56 -0.67 -30.82
N LEU A 152 8.71 -0.35 -31.41
CA LEU A 152 9.24 -1.08 -32.58
C LEU A 152 9.82 -2.43 -32.16
N GLN A 153 10.75 -2.43 -31.24
CA GLN A 153 11.47 -3.62 -30.80
C GLN A 153 12.08 -3.41 -29.41
N ASP A 154 12.02 -4.43 -28.58
CA ASP A 154 12.70 -4.44 -27.29
C ASP A 154 14.22 -4.37 -27.43
N GLY A 155 14.87 -3.66 -26.49
CA GLY A 155 16.33 -3.59 -26.40
C GLY A 155 17.00 -2.63 -27.42
N LEU A 156 16.24 -1.84 -28.19
CA LEU A 156 16.83 -0.86 -29.10
C LEU A 156 17.49 0.30 -28.31
N GLN A 157 18.70 0.66 -28.72
CA GLN A 157 19.48 1.69 -28.07
C GLN A 157 20.10 2.64 -29.11
N ALA A 158 20.00 3.94 -28.85
CA ALA A 158 20.70 4.99 -29.55
C ALA A 158 21.29 5.95 -28.52
N THR A 159 22.60 5.96 -28.37
CA THR A 159 23.29 6.83 -27.40
C THR A 159 23.83 8.10 -28.05
N ASP A 160 23.99 8.09 -29.33
CA ASP A 160 24.49 9.22 -30.11
C ASP A 160 23.62 9.53 -31.36
N ALA A 161 23.90 10.66 -32.01
CA ALA A 161 23.12 11.17 -33.13
C ALA A 161 23.26 10.24 -34.39
N ALA A 162 24.39 9.62 -34.61
CA ALA A 162 24.62 8.77 -35.76
C ALA A 162 23.84 7.45 -35.66
N GLN A 163 23.87 6.82 -34.46
CA GLN A 163 23.07 5.64 -34.18
C GLN A 163 21.58 5.95 -34.32
N LEU A 164 21.15 7.08 -33.74
CA LEU A 164 19.78 7.54 -33.82
C LEU A 164 19.31 7.69 -35.27
N GLN A 165 20.08 8.39 -36.10
CA GLN A 165 19.77 8.59 -37.52
C GLN A 165 19.68 7.26 -38.27
N SER A 166 20.62 6.33 -38.03
CA SER A 166 20.63 5.00 -38.62
C SER A 166 19.40 4.18 -38.25
N LEU A 167 18.98 4.21 -36.99
CA LEU A 167 17.77 3.52 -36.54
C LEU A 167 16.52 4.13 -37.16
N LEU A 168 16.36 5.47 -37.08
CA LEU A 168 15.19 6.16 -37.62
C LEU A 168 15.04 5.96 -39.13
N ALA A 169 16.15 5.94 -39.88
CA ALA A 169 16.14 5.74 -41.30
C ALA A 169 15.41 4.46 -41.73
N ARG A 170 15.54 3.40 -40.97
CA ARG A 170 14.98 2.06 -41.23
C ARG A 170 13.53 1.89 -40.77
N VAL A 171 12.99 2.81 -39.99
CA VAL A 171 11.63 2.69 -39.41
C VAL A 171 10.58 2.68 -40.53
N PRO A 172 9.68 1.67 -40.55
CA PRO A 172 8.56 1.68 -41.51
C PRO A 172 7.60 2.82 -41.16
N VAL A 173 7.16 3.61 -42.14
CA VAL A 173 6.27 4.78 -41.91
C VAL A 173 4.96 4.42 -41.21
N ARG A 174 4.43 3.20 -41.45
CA ARG A 174 3.20 2.68 -40.80
C ARG A 174 3.39 2.43 -39.31
N ARG A 175 4.61 2.21 -38.86
CA ARG A 175 4.95 1.93 -37.45
C ARG A 175 5.58 3.13 -36.74
N ALA A 176 5.72 4.26 -37.43
CA ALA A 176 6.41 5.45 -36.90
C ALA A 176 5.54 6.32 -35.99
N GLY A 177 4.29 5.94 -35.72
CA GLY A 177 3.38 6.70 -34.87
C GLY A 177 3.12 8.13 -35.40
N LEU A 178 3.06 8.29 -36.74
CA LEU A 178 2.84 9.59 -37.38
C LEU A 178 1.39 10.05 -37.17
N PRO A 179 1.16 11.36 -36.95
CA PRO A 179 -0.16 11.90 -36.66
C PRO A 179 -1.12 11.77 -37.87
N ASP A 180 -2.42 11.87 -37.60
CA ASP A 180 -3.52 11.99 -38.59
C ASP A 180 -3.53 10.91 -39.65
N GLY A 181 -3.04 9.70 -39.34
CA GLY A 181 -2.94 8.60 -40.29
C GLY A 181 -1.94 8.85 -41.42
N ALA A 182 -1.00 9.78 -41.23
CA ALA A 182 0.01 10.13 -42.25
C ALA A 182 0.85 8.91 -42.67
N GLY A 183 1.13 7.98 -41.74
CA GLY A 183 1.88 6.76 -42.04
C GLY A 183 1.22 5.88 -43.11
N GLU A 184 -0.11 5.67 -43.03
CA GLU A 184 -0.87 4.92 -44.01
C GLU A 184 -0.96 5.66 -45.35
N ARG A 185 -1.13 6.98 -45.34
CA ARG A 185 -1.18 7.81 -46.54
C ARG A 185 0.16 7.79 -47.28
N LEU A 186 1.26 7.96 -46.53
CA LEU A 186 2.62 7.87 -47.08
C LEU A 186 2.89 6.48 -47.67
N HIS A 187 2.48 5.43 -46.98
CA HIS A 187 2.64 4.05 -47.48
C HIS A 187 1.89 3.79 -48.77
N ARG A 188 0.68 4.30 -48.93
CA ARG A 188 -0.08 4.22 -50.18
C ARG A 188 0.57 4.99 -51.32
N LEU A 189 1.33 6.04 -51.01
CA LEU A 189 2.14 6.79 -52.00
C LEU A 189 3.49 6.10 -52.33
N GLY A 190 3.74 4.90 -51.83
CA GLY A 190 4.96 4.15 -52.09
C GLY A 190 6.12 4.48 -51.14
N ILE A 191 5.95 5.40 -50.22
CA ILE A 191 6.96 5.76 -49.23
C ILE A 191 6.90 4.72 -48.10
N ARG A 192 7.99 3.99 -47.90
CA ARG A 192 8.03 2.81 -47.01
C ARG A 192 8.75 3.09 -45.70
N ARG A 193 9.75 3.96 -45.68
CA ARG A 193 10.67 4.21 -44.57
C ARG A 193 10.74 5.69 -44.22
N LEU A 194 11.02 5.99 -42.95
CA LEU A 194 11.16 7.38 -42.46
C LEU A 194 12.28 8.14 -43.19
N GLN A 195 13.37 7.48 -43.60
CA GLN A 195 14.43 8.14 -44.40
C GLN A 195 13.84 8.87 -45.59
N GLN A 196 12.99 8.18 -46.38
CA GLN A 196 12.36 8.75 -47.56
C GLN A 196 11.50 10.00 -47.23
N VAL A 197 10.85 10.00 -46.05
CA VAL A 197 10.09 11.18 -45.60
C VAL A 197 11.03 12.31 -45.19
N PHE A 198 12.16 11.99 -44.58
CA PHE A 198 13.15 12.97 -44.16
C PHE A 198 13.85 13.64 -45.36
N ASP A 199 13.93 12.96 -46.49
CA ASP A 199 14.54 13.47 -47.70
C ASP A 199 13.59 14.36 -48.54
N MET A 200 12.28 14.42 -48.14
CA MET A 200 11.27 15.24 -48.82
C MET A 200 11.34 16.71 -48.41
N PRO A 201 11.05 17.65 -49.32
CA PRO A 201 10.95 19.06 -48.98
C PRO A 201 9.86 19.33 -47.93
N ALA A 202 10.22 20.09 -46.87
CA ALA A 202 9.31 20.39 -45.76
C ALA A 202 8.02 21.09 -46.20
N ASP A 203 8.08 22.00 -47.19
CA ASP A 203 6.91 22.72 -47.70
C ASP A 203 5.93 21.76 -48.42
N GLY A 204 6.43 20.76 -49.10
CA GLY A 204 5.61 19.71 -49.73
C GLY A 204 4.88 18.87 -48.66
N LEU A 205 5.59 18.50 -47.59
CA LEU A 205 5.01 17.76 -46.47
C LEU A 205 3.97 18.61 -45.73
N ARG A 206 4.27 19.89 -45.48
CA ARG A 206 3.34 20.83 -44.82
C ARG A 206 2.02 20.96 -45.55
N ARG A 207 2.09 21.17 -46.89
CA ARG A 207 0.89 21.35 -47.73
C ARG A 207 0.00 20.11 -47.77
N ARG A 208 0.58 18.89 -47.74
CA ARG A 208 -0.15 17.62 -47.90
C ARG A 208 -0.58 16.97 -46.61
N PHE A 209 0.19 17.13 -45.54
CA PHE A 209 0.02 16.38 -44.28
C PHE A 209 -0.20 17.30 -43.07
N GLY A 210 -0.06 18.60 -43.26
CA GLY A 210 -0.18 19.57 -42.15
C GLY A 210 1.10 19.75 -41.35
N GLU A 211 1.05 20.67 -40.41
CA GLU A 211 2.18 21.05 -39.55
C GLU A 211 2.46 20.01 -38.48
N SER A 212 1.42 19.28 -38.06
CA SER A 212 1.51 18.18 -37.07
C SER A 212 2.53 17.11 -37.47
N LEU A 213 2.60 16.76 -38.75
CA LEU A 213 3.60 15.81 -39.26
C LEU A 213 5.03 16.38 -39.13
N LEU A 214 5.26 17.62 -39.51
CA LEU A 214 6.58 18.25 -39.40
C LEU A 214 7.03 18.32 -37.94
N HIS A 215 6.16 18.76 -37.05
CA HIS A 215 6.44 18.76 -35.61
C HIS A 215 6.84 17.38 -35.10
N CYS A 216 6.10 16.35 -35.50
CA CYS A 216 6.42 14.98 -35.12
C CYS A 216 7.80 14.52 -35.65
N LEU A 217 8.14 14.83 -36.91
CA LEU A 217 9.44 14.52 -37.48
C LEU A 217 10.60 15.28 -36.80
N ASP A 218 10.38 16.53 -36.44
CA ASP A 218 11.36 17.34 -35.73
C ASP A 218 11.56 16.85 -34.30
N GLU A 219 10.48 16.39 -33.60
CA GLU A 219 10.58 15.75 -32.28
C GLU A 219 11.39 14.43 -32.35
N LEU A 220 11.16 13.62 -33.36
CA LEU A 220 11.92 12.37 -33.58
C LEU A 220 13.42 12.63 -33.82
N ARG A 221 13.77 13.74 -34.44
CA ARG A 221 15.16 14.15 -34.70
C ARG A 221 15.77 15.01 -33.59
N GLY A 222 14.96 15.36 -32.56
CA GLY A 222 15.37 16.24 -31.45
C GLY A 222 15.52 17.71 -31.83
N ARG A 223 15.06 18.15 -33.00
CA ARG A 223 15.04 19.55 -33.42
C ARG A 223 14.00 20.36 -32.68
N ARG A 224 12.94 19.68 -32.21
CA ARG A 224 11.89 20.22 -31.37
C ARG A 224 11.75 19.34 -30.14
N GLN A 225 11.67 19.96 -28.97
CA GLN A 225 11.43 19.27 -27.71
C GLN A 225 10.29 19.98 -26.99
N PRO A 226 9.04 19.51 -27.12
CA PRO A 226 7.93 20.06 -26.39
C PRO A 226 8.12 19.79 -24.88
N PRO A 227 7.59 20.66 -24.00
CA PRO A 227 7.63 20.43 -22.57
C PRO A 227 6.89 19.13 -22.25
N LEU A 228 7.51 18.30 -21.40
CA LEU A 228 6.89 17.06 -20.93
C LEU A 228 6.08 17.33 -19.67
N THR A 229 4.91 16.75 -19.60
CA THR A 229 4.16 16.68 -18.34
C THR A 229 4.79 15.60 -17.48
N LEU A 230 5.59 16.04 -16.51
CA LEU A 230 6.26 15.12 -15.59
C LEU A 230 5.28 14.62 -14.54
N PHE A 231 5.45 13.37 -14.17
CA PHE A 231 4.71 12.74 -13.11
C PHE A 231 5.04 13.41 -11.77
N GLN A 232 4.00 13.81 -11.07
CA GLN A 232 4.10 14.26 -9.68
C GLN A 232 3.60 13.10 -8.81
N PRO A 233 4.44 12.58 -7.89
CA PRO A 233 4.04 11.47 -7.04
C PRO A 233 2.79 11.83 -6.24
N PRO A 234 1.72 11.03 -6.28
CA PRO A 234 0.56 11.28 -5.44
C PRO A 234 0.95 11.18 -3.97
N GLU A 235 0.35 12.02 -3.13
CA GLU A 235 0.63 12.02 -1.69
C GLU A 235 -0.02 10.84 -0.96
N HIS A 236 -0.86 10.07 -1.65
CA HIS A 236 -1.62 8.96 -1.05
C HIS A 236 -1.65 7.73 -1.98
N PHE A 237 -1.92 6.58 -1.39
CA PHE A 237 -2.15 5.33 -2.11
C PHE A 237 -3.65 5.05 -2.19
N ASP A 238 -4.15 4.76 -3.38
CA ASP A 238 -5.55 4.39 -3.63
C ASP A 238 -5.60 3.41 -4.80
N MET A 239 -5.79 2.14 -4.50
CA MET A 239 -5.84 1.08 -5.50
C MET A 239 -7.07 0.20 -5.30
N ARG A 240 -7.75 -0.12 -6.40
CA ARG A 240 -8.91 -1.00 -6.44
C ARG A 240 -8.63 -2.22 -7.30
N LEU A 241 -9.09 -3.37 -6.84
CA LEU A 241 -9.02 -4.64 -7.54
C LEU A 241 -10.44 -5.23 -7.61
N GLU A 242 -10.92 -5.49 -8.82
CA GLU A 242 -12.21 -6.15 -9.02
C GLU A 242 -12.02 -7.66 -9.07
N LEU A 243 -12.97 -8.37 -8.48
CA LEU A 243 -13.00 -9.83 -8.48
C LEU A 243 -13.93 -10.32 -9.60
N GLU A 244 -13.58 -11.45 -10.17
CA GLU A 244 -14.29 -12.03 -11.31
C GLU A 244 -15.71 -12.51 -10.94
N TYR A 245 -15.87 -12.96 -9.70
CA TYR A 245 -17.13 -13.41 -9.13
C TYR A 245 -17.26 -12.97 -7.67
N GLY A 246 -18.48 -12.99 -7.17
CA GLY A 246 -18.75 -12.69 -5.77
C GLY A 246 -18.18 -13.75 -4.84
N VAL A 247 -17.31 -13.34 -3.93
CA VAL A 247 -16.63 -14.21 -2.97
C VAL A 247 -17.34 -14.10 -1.62
N THR A 248 -17.74 -15.24 -1.05
CA THR A 248 -18.43 -15.33 0.25
C THR A 248 -17.52 -15.72 1.40
N ASP A 249 -16.34 -16.28 1.10
CA ASP A 249 -15.39 -16.77 2.08
C ASP A 249 -14.14 -15.91 2.17
N HIS A 250 -13.49 -15.90 3.35
CA HIS A 250 -12.29 -15.10 3.58
C HIS A 250 -11.07 -15.63 2.81
N GLN A 251 -10.93 -16.95 2.66
CA GLN A 251 -9.74 -17.57 2.07
C GLN A 251 -9.43 -17.09 0.65
N PRO A 252 -10.40 -17.06 -0.29
CA PRO A 252 -10.13 -16.52 -1.63
C PRO A 252 -9.78 -15.03 -1.64
N LEU A 253 -10.22 -14.26 -0.63
CA LEU A 253 -9.89 -12.83 -0.51
C LEU A 253 -8.45 -12.58 -0.07
N MET A 254 -7.77 -13.56 0.52
CA MET A 254 -6.41 -13.41 1.02
C MET A 254 -5.42 -13.12 -0.11
N PHE A 255 -5.59 -13.75 -1.27
CA PHE A 255 -4.68 -13.55 -2.39
C PHE A 255 -4.76 -12.11 -2.96
N PRO A 256 -5.93 -11.58 -3.35
CA PRO A 256 -6.05 -10.21 -3.82
C PRO A 256 -5.70 -9.16 -2.75
N LEU A 257 -6.03 -9.43 -1.46
CA LEU A 257 -5.63 -8.56 -0.36
C LEU A 257 -4.11 -8.49 -0.23
N ARG A 258 -3.43 -9.64 -0.21
CA ARG A 258 -1.97 -9.71 -0.15
C ARG A 258 -1.34 -8.92 -1.29
N ARG A 259 -1.91 -9.02 -2.50
CA ARG A 259 -1.41 -8.29 -3.65
C ARG A 259 -1.48 -6.78 -3.47
N LEU A 260 -2.64 -6.25 -3.06
CA LEU A 260 -2.81 -4.83 -2.80
C LEU A 260 -1.85 -4.31 -1.70
N VAL A 261 -1.64 -5.11 -0.65
CA VAL A 261 -0.72 -4.76 0.44
C VAL A 261 0.74 -4.74 -0.04
N MET A 262 1.16 -5.68 -0.89
CA MET A 262 2.51 -5.66 -1.47
C MET A 262 2.71 -4.48 -2.42
N ASP A 263 1.68 -4.10 -3.17
CA ASP A 263 1.69 -2.90 -4.00
C ASP A 263 1.81 -1.62 -3.14
N LEU A 264 1.10 -1.54 -2.00
CA LEU A 264 1.26 -0.47 -1.01
C LEU A 264 2.68 -0.45 -0.43
N ALA A 265 3.21 -1.59 0.00
CA ALA A 265 4.57 -1.67 0.55
C ALA A 265 5.62 -1.20 -0.46
N THR A 266 5.47 -1.59 -1.73
CA THR A 266 6.30 -1.10 -2.82
C THR A 266 6.21 0.42 -2.98
N PHE A 267 5.01 0.97 -2.89
CA PHE A 267 4.76 2.40 -2.96
C PHE A 267 5.40 3.16 -1.79
N LEU A 268 5.30 2.64 -0.56
CA LEU A 268 5.84 3.23 0.67
C LEU A 268 7.38 3.19 0.71
N ALA A 269 7.96 2.03 0.40
CA ALA A 269 9.41 1.82 0.41
C ALA A 269 10.14 2.81 -0.50
N ARG A 270 9.51 3.19 -1.64
CA ARG A 270 10.08 4.13 -2.61
C ARG A 270 10.14 5.57 -2.11
N ARG A 271 9.29 5.90 -1.15
CA ARG A 271 9.15 7.24 -0.59
C ARG A 271 9.81 7.41 0.77
N ILE A 272 10.38 6.33 1.31
CA ILE A 272 10.87 6.30 2.70
C ILE A 272 9.74 6.77 3.64
N ARG A 273 8.53 6.27 3.39
CA ARG A 273 7.33 6.57 4.15
C ARG A 273 6.75 5.30 4.75
N GLY A 274 6.06 5.44 5.87
CA GLY A 274 5.23 4.42 6.46
C GLY A 274 3.77 4.87 6.55
N VAL A 275 2.88 3.93 6.76
CA VAL A 275 1.45 4.17 6.96
C VAL A 275 1.09 3.92 8.42
N GLN A 276 0.38 4.85 9.05
CA GLN A 276 -0.21 4.65 10.38
C GLN A 276 -1.72 4.36 10.31
N GLN A 277 -2.37 4.78 9.23
CA GLN A 277 -3.78 4.52 9.03
C GLN A 277 -4.04 4.12 7.58
N LEU A 278 -4.71 2.99 7.40
CA LEU A 278 -5.19 2.54 6.10
C LEU A 278 -6.59 1.94 6.22
N THR A 279 -7.30 1.90 5.10
CA THR A 279 -8.63 1.30 5.02
C THR A 279 -8.70 0.41 3.78
N VAL A 280 -9.10 -0.84 3.99
CA VAL A 280 -9.50 -1.73 2.90
C VAL A 280 -11.02 -1.74 2.84
N TRP A 281 -11.56 -1.38 1.71
CA TRP A 281 -12.99 -1.46 1.42
C TRP A 281 -13.28 -2.78 0.73
N LEU A 282 -14.21 -3.55 1.26
CA LEU A 282 -14.76 -4.74 0.62
C LEU A 282 -16.03 -4.32 -0.12
N ASP A 283 -15.95 -4.24 -1.44
CA ASP A 283 -17.08 -3.85 -2.29
C ASP A 283 -18.00 -5.05 -2.49
N HIS A 284 -19.28 -4.90 -2.14
CA HIS A 284 -20.28 -5.95 -2.29
C HIS A 284 -21.06 -5.82 -3.59
N GLU A 285 -21.66 -6.91 -4.04
CA GLU A 285 -22.51 -6.93 -5.20
C GLU A 285 -23.69 -5.94 -5.03
N ARG A 286 -23.88 -5.04 -5.99
CA ARG A 286 -24.89 -3.99 -5.93
C ARG A 286 -26.29 -4.52 -6.17
N GLY A 287 -27.16 -4.39 -5.17
CA GLY A 287 -28.57 -4.11 -5.45
C GLY A 287 -28.68 -2.72 -6.10
N SER A 288 -29.14 -2.67 -7.33
CA SER A 288 -29.33 -1.52 -8.19
C SER A 288 -29.58 -0.17 -7.50
N ARG A 289 -28.52 0.70 -7.38
CA ARG A 289 -28.62 2.18 -7.38
C ARG A 289 -27.24 2.82 -7.33
N ARG A 290 -26.94 3.62 -8.34
CA ARG A 290 -25.76 4.48 -8.43
C ARG A 290 -25.97 5.72 -7.57
N THR A 291 -25.06 6.02 -6.64
CA THR A 291 -24.81 7.38 -6.16
C THR A 291 -23.32 7.52 -5.89
N SER A 292 -22.75 8.60 -6.41
CA SER A 292 -21.37 9.04 -6.26
C SER A 292 -21.14 9.59 -4.85
N ASP A 293 -20.02 9.28 -4.27
CA ASP A 293 -19.19 9.92 -3.26
C ASP A 293 -18.91 9.11 -1.97
N GLU A 294 -17.64 9.01 -1.68
CA GLU A 294 -16.82 8.66 -0.50
C GLU A 294 -17.14 7.41 0.32
N ALA A 295 -18.35 6.96 0.42
CA ALA A 295 -18.71 5.63 0.95
C ALA A 295 -19.80 5.09 0.03
N ALA A 296 -19.43 4.22 -0.93
CA ALA A 296 -20.47 3.54 -1.72
C ALA A 296 -21.39 2.79 -0.74
N PRO A 297 -22.72 3.04 -0.75
CA PRO A 297 -23.65 2.27 0.07
C PRO A 297 -23.56 0.80 -0.35
N GLY A 298 -22.94 -0.03 0.48
CA GLY A 298 -22.71 -1.45 0.24
C GLY A 298 -21.25 -1.90 0.31
N ALA A 299 -20.30 -1.09 0.80
CA ALA A 299 -18.93 -1.53 1.04
C ALA A 299 -18.64 -1.65 2.54
N THR A 300 -17.97 -2.73 2.96
CA THR A 300 -17.54 -2.93 4.35
C THR A 300 -16.12 -2.41 4.54
N PRO A 301 -15.87 -1.44 5.44
CA PRO A 301 -14.53 -0.93 5.70
C PRO A 301 -13.78 -1.78 6.71
N LEU A 302 -12.59 -2.25 6.35
CA LEU A 302 -11.58 -2.79 7.26
C LEU A 302 -10.58 -1.67 7.56
N ARG A 303 -10.70 -1.05 8.72
CA ARG A 303 -9.80 0.01 9.15
C ARG A 303 -8.66 -0.59 9.97
N LEU A 304 -7.43 -0.22 9.62
CA LEU A 304 -6.22 -0.54 10.38
C LEU A 304 -5.59 0.78 10.83
N ARG A 305 -5.40 0.91 12.15
CA ARG A 305 -4.66 2.01 12.78
C ARG A 305 -3.45 1.43 13.49
N LEU A 306 -2.28 1.96 13.20
CA LEU A 306 -1.00 1.52 13.74
C LEU A 306 -0.45 2.54 14.72
N LEU A 307 0.30 2.07 15.70
CA LEU A 307 0.93 2.93 16.70
C LEU A 307 2.17 3.64 16.16
N ALA A 308 2.87 2.98 15.24
CA ALA A 308 4.02 3.53 14.53
C ALA A 308 3.85 3.38 13.03
N PRO A 309 4.51 4.23 12.21
CA PRO A 309 4.49 4.09 10.76
C PRO A 309 5.09 2.77 10.32
N GLU A 310 4.34 1.94 9.59
CA GLU A 310 4.79 0.65 9.06
C GLU A 310 4.88 0.69 7.53
N HIS A 311 5.82 -0.02 6.97
CA HIS A 311 6.04 -0.13 5.52
C HIS A 311 6.27 -1.56 5.05
N ASP A 312 6.48 -2.50 5.99
CA ASP A 312 6.66 -3.91 5.64
C ASP A 312 5.33 -4.54 5.22
N GLY A 313 5.28 -4.98 3.97
CA GLY A 313 4.09 -5.61 3.41
C GLY A 313 3.69 -6.91 4.10
N ALA A 314 4.64 -7.67 4.64
CA ALA A 314 4.33 -8.91 5.37
C ALA A 314 3.64 -8.59 6.71
N ALA A 315 4.16 -7.62 7.45
CA ALA A 315 3.58 -7.17 8.71
C ALA A 315 2.17 -6.59 8.51
N LEU A 316 2.01 -5.69 7.52
CA LEU A 316 0.71 -5.10 7.17
C LEU A 316 -0.31 -6.16 6.74
N PHE A 317 0.12 -7.16 5.96
CA PHE A 317 -0.75 -8.25 5.51
C PHE A 317 -1.24 -9.10 6.68
N GLU A 318 -0.37 -9.50 7.61
CA GLU A 318 -0.76 -10.30 8.76
C GLU A 318 -1.79 -9.59 9.65
N LEU A 319 -1.64 -8.28 9.85
CA LEU A 319 -2.59 -7.47 10.60
C LEU A 319 -3.96 -7.37 9.89
N LEU A 320 -3.94 -7.13 8.58
CA LEU A 320 -5.17 -7.06 7.78
C LEU A 320 -5.85 -8.43 7.65
N ARG A 321 -5.09 -9.51 7.56
CA ARG A 321 -5.61 -10.88 7.58
C ARG A 321 -6.40 -11.13 8.86
N SER A 322 -5.81 -10.84 10.01
CA SER A 322 -6.48 -11.01 11.30
C SER A 322 -7.76 -10.17 11.43
N ARG A 323 -7.77 -8.95 10.86
CA ARG A 323 -8.96 -8.09 10.80
C ARG A 323 -10.02 -8.65 9.87
N LEU A 324 -9.63 -9.15 8.70
CA LEU A 324 -10.57 -9.73 7.73
C LEU A 324 -11.24 -10.98 8.29
N GLU A 325 -10.48 -11.87 8.95
CA GLU A 325 -10.98 -13.09 9.58
C GLU A 325 -12.02 -12.80 10.69
N ALA A 326 -11.95 -11.63 11.32
CA ALA A 326 -12.89 -11.21 12.37
C ALA A 326 -14.20 -10.59 11.84
N VAL A 327 -14.28 -10.28 10.56
CA VAL A 327 -15.45 -9.64 9.94
C VAL A 327 -16.40 -10.71 9.40
N VAL A 328 -17.69 -10.56 9.65
CA VAL A 328 -18.72 -11.40 9.03
C VAL A 328 -19.04 -10.84 7.64
N LEU A 329 -18.86 -11.66 6.61
CA LEU A 329 -19.22 -11.29 5.23
C LEU A 329 -20.70 -11.57 5.00
N GLU A 330 -21.54 -10.54 5.18
CA GLU A 330 -22.98 -10.67 5.01
C GLU A 330 -23.41 -10.82 3.54
N ARG A 331 -22.58 -10.40 2.61
CA ARG A 331 -22.83 -10.40 1.17
C ARG A 331 -21.57 -10.76 0.40
N PRO A 332 -21.71 -11.33 -0.82
CA PRO A 332 -20.55 -11.62 -1.68
C PRO A 332 -19.73 -10.35 -1.94
N VAL A 333 -18.41 -10.45 -1.81
CA VAL A 333 -17.44 -9.39 -2.11
C VAL A 333 -17.07 -9.50 -3.59
N VAL A 334 -17.22 -8.41 -4.34
CA VAL A 334 -16.91 -8.31 -5.78
C VAL A 334 -15.69 -7.45 -6.08
N GLY A 335 -15.09 -6.84 -5.05
CA GLY A 335 -13.88 -6.04 -5.22
C GLY A 335 -13.27 -5.63 -3.89
N LEU A 336 -11.98 -5.28 -3.94
CA LEU A 336 -11.25 -4.71 -2.82
C LEU A 336 -10.65 -3.38 -3.25
N ARG A 337 -10.71 -2.37 -2.37
CA ARG A 337 -10.02 -1.08 -2.57
C ARG A 337 -9.21 -0.76 -1.33
N LEU A 338 -7.90 -0.56 -1.48
CA LEU A 338 -7.01 -0.17 -0.40
C LEU A 338 -6.65 1.31 -0.52
N VAL A 339 -6.88 2.06 0.55
CA VAL A 339 -6.62 3.51 0.63
C VAL A 339 -5.72 3.80 1.82
N ALA A 340 -4.60 4.51 1.58
CA ALA A 340 -3.71 5.04 2.60
C ALA A 340 -3.40 6.51 2.27
N ARG A 341 -3.96 7.45 3.04
CA ARG A 341 -3.88 8.89 2.74
C ARG A 341 -2.80 9.61 3.53
N ASP A 342 -2.61 9.24 4.78
CA ASP A 342 -1.66 9.87 5.69
C ASP A 342 -0.36 9.05 5.77
N LEU A 343 0.64 9.46 4.98
CA LEU A 343 1.92 8.79 4.88
C LEU A 343 2.97 9.53 5.71
N GLN A 344 3.39 8.91 6.80
CA GLN A 344 4.35 9.48 7.73
C GLN A 344 5.80 9.22 7.29
N PRO A 345 6.76 10.13 7.56
CA PRO A 345 8.18 9.85 7.36
C PRO A 345 8.61 8.61 8.18
N LEU A 346 9.30 7.67 7.57
CA LEU A 346 9.97 6.61 8.32
C LEU A 346 11.18 7.21 9.03
N GLN A 347 11.13 7.25 10.34
CA GLN A 347 12.34 7.45 11.14
C GLN A 347 13.00 6.09 11.28
N PRO A 348 14.22 5.88 10.73
CA PRO A 348 14.92 4.63 10.99
C PRO A 348 15.09 4.50 12.50
N PRO A 349 14.79 3.35 13.10
CA PRO A 349 15.10 3.13 14.51
C PRO A 349 16.58 3.41 14.68
N GLY A 350 16.91 4.33 15.59
CA GLY A 350 18.31 4.65 15.91
C GLY A 350 19.02 3.36 16.34
N ARG A 351 19.72 2.72 15.40
CA ARG A 351 20.54 1.57 15.72
C ARG A 351 21.76 2.06 16.48
N ASP A 352 21.85 1.69 17.73
CA ASP A 352 23.10 1.79 18.45
C ASP A 352 24.09 0.81 17.78
N LEU A 353 25.28 1.29 17.43
CA LEU A 353 26.35 0.48 16.82
C LEU A 353 26.73 -0.73 17.70
N PHE A 354 26.35 -0.73 18.97
CA PHE A 354 26.63 -1.76 19.96
C PHE A 354 25.44 -2.70 20.25
N ASP A 355 24.32 -2.53 19.57
CA ASP A 355 23.15 -3.39 19.76
C ASP A 355 23.37 -4.75 19.10
N ALA A 356 23.92 -5.71 19.87
CA ALA A 356 24.23 -7.08 19.42
C ALA A 356 23.00 -7.97 19.18
N ARG A 357 21.78 -7.40 19.17
CA ARG A 357 20.54 -8.16 18.93
C ARG A 357 20.30 -8.37 17.42
N THR A 358 21.06 -9.27 16.85
CA THR A 358 20.87 -9.85 15.50
C THR A 358 19.79 -10.95 15.50
N GLY A 359 18.65 -10.74 16.11
CA GLY A 359 17.54 -11.68 16.05
C GLY A 359 16.27 -10.95 15.61
N ARG A 360 15.47 -11.56 14.72
CA ARG A 360 14.09 -11.22 14.43
C ARG A 360 13.17 -11.42 15.66
N ALA A 361 13.52 -10.84 16.81
CA ALA A 361 12.58 -10.72 17.89
C ALA A 361 11.51 -9.72 17.42
N GLU A 362 10.27 -10.14 17.33
CA GLU A 362 9.15 -9.23 17.13
C GLU A 362 9.31 -8.08 18.12
N GLY A 363 9.41 -6.86 17.60
CA GLY A 363 9.52 -5.68 18.45
C GLY A 363 8.27 -5.59 19.33
N TRP A 364 8.42 -5.08 20.55
CA TRP A 364 7.29 -4.85 21.48
C TRP A 364 6.11 -4.16 20.78
N GLU A 365 6.38 -3.21 19.91
CA GLU A 365 5.38 -2.49 19.12
C GLU A 365 4.54 -3.42 18.24
N GLN A 366 5.17 -4.36 17.54
CA GLN A 366 4.48 -5.33 16.68
C GLN A 366 3.62 -6.29 17.50
N LEU A 367 4.13 -6.76 18.64
CA LEU A 367 3.36 -7.61 19.54
C LEU A 367 2.13 -6.88 20.08
N ARG A 368 2.30 -5.63 20.53
CA ARG A 368 1.22 -4.78 21.03
C ARG A 368 0.16 -4.55 19.95
N GLU A 369 0.57 -4.30 18.74
CA GLU A 369 -0.33 -4.13 17.60
C GLU A 369 -1.15 -5.39 17.31
N ARG A 370 -0.49 -6.55 17.29
CA ARG A 370 -1.19 -7.85 17.12
C ARG A 370 -2.20 -8.12 18.22
N LEU A 371 -1.86 -7.80 19.46
CA LEU A 371 -2.79 -7.95 20.59
C LEU A 371 -4.01 -7.03 20.43
N ARG A 372 -3.82 -5.77 20.03
CA ARG A 372 -4.92 -4.83 19.78
C ARG A 372 -5.83 -5.28 18.67
N VAL A 373 -5.25 -5.79 17.57
CA VAL A 373 -6.02 -6.33 16.44
C VAL A 373 -6.88 -7.52 16.86
N ARG A 374 -6.36 -8.40 17.72
CA ARG A 374 -7.06 -9.63 18.14
C ARG A 374 -8.07 -9.41 19.27
N LEU A 375 -7.74 -8.56 20.23
CA LEU A 375 -8.52 -8.39 21.48
C LEU A 375 -9.43 -7.14 21.44
N GLY A 376 -9.25 -6.28 20.45
CA GLY A 376 -9.90 -4.97 20.34
C GLY A 376 -8.96 -3.83 20.67
N GLU A 377 -9.26 -2.65 20.14
CA GLU A 377 -8.39 -1.46 20.28
C GLU A 377 -8.24 -1.02 21.73
N ASP A 378 -9.26 -1.21 22.55
CA ASP A 378 -9.31 -0.80 23.96
C ASP A 378 -8.74 -1.85 24.93
N ALA A 379 -8.42 -3.06 24.46
CA ALA A 379 -7.96 -4.15 25.31
C ALA A 379 -6.50 -3.97 25.79
N VAL A 380 -5.69 -3.24 25.01
CA VAL A 380 -4.28 -2.97 25.33
C VAL A 380 -4.07 -1.47 25.46
N TYR A 381 -3.86 -1.00 26.67
CA TYR A 381 -3.71 0.40 26.99
C TYR A 381 -2.52 0.64 27.92
N GLY A 382 -1.99 1.83 27.89
CA GLY A 382 -1.03 2.29 28.88
C GLY A 382 -1.74 2.76 30.16
N VAL A 383 -0.98 2.85 31.24
CA VAL A 383 -1.43 3.47 32.48
C VAL A 383 -0.53 4.65 32.85
N ALA A 384 -1.12 5.72 33.31
CA ALA A 384 -0.38 6.88 33.82
C ALA A 384 -0.84 7.20 35.26
N PRO A 385 0.08 7.58 36.15
CA PRO A 385 -0.28 8.01 37.49
C PRO A 385 -1.06 9.32 37.44
N VAL A 386 -2.00 9.46 38.35
CA VAL A 386 -2.75 10.69 38.61
C VAL A 386 -2.47 11.11 40.03
N ALA A 387 -2.31 12.40 40.28
CA ALA A 387 -2.08 12.95 41.62
C ALA A 387 -3.38 13.00 42.43
N ASP A 388 -3.99 11.84 42.68
CA ASP A 388 -5.15 11.65 43.50
C ASP A 388 -4.81 10.66 44.63
N PRO A 389 -5.05 10.99 45.93
CA PRO A 389 -4.75 10.09 47.02
C PRO A 389 -5.70 8.88 47.07
N ARG A 390 -6.87 8.94 46.43
CA ARG A 390 -7.81 7.83 46.34
C ARG A 390 -7.27 6.76 45.41
N PRO A 391 -7.12 5.50 45.86
CA PRO A 391 -6.50 4.44 45.03
C PRO A 391 -7.22 4.21 43.71
N GLU A 392 -8.54 4.33 43.67
CA GLU A 392 -9.40 4.17 42.50
C GLU A 392 -9.14 5.24 41.43
N HIS A 393 -8.68 6.44 41.84
CA HIS A 393 -8.44 7.59 40.98
C HIS A 393 -6.95 7.89 40.77
N ALA A 394 -6.06 7.11 41.41
CA ALA A 394 -4.62 7.32 41.36
C ALA A 394 -3.96 6.99 40.00
N TRP A 395 -4.71 6.46 39.08
CA TRP A 395 -4.22 6.14 37.73
C TRP A 395 -5.33 6.36 36.69
N LYS A 396 -4.91 6.56 35.43
CA LYS A 396 -5.82 6.65 34.31
C LYS A 396 -5.29 5.85 33.11
N LYS A 397 -6.21 5.36 32.28
CA LYS A 397 -5.87 4.77 30.98
C LYS A 397 -5.33 5.85 30.06
N VAL A 398 -4.27 5.55 29.33
CA VAL A 398 -3.71 6.41 28.28
C VAL A 398 -3.68 5.63 26.99
N GLU A 399 -4.29 6.21 25.95
CA GLU A 399 -4.18 5.69 24.62
C GLU A 399 -2.81 6.08 24.02
N GLY A 400 -2.15 5.14 23.37
CA GLY A 400 -0.95 5.43 22.59
C GLY A 400 0.23 5.99 23.39
N ALA A 401 0.35 5.67 24.69
CA ALA A 401 1.54 6.01 25.43
C ALA A 401 2.74 5.42 24.68
N SER A 402 3.45 6.25 23.93
CA SER A 402 4.81 6.00 23.51
C SER A 402 5.57 5.58 24.76
N MET A 403 5.95 4.32 24.82
CA MET A 403 6.88 3.81 25.82
C MET A 403 8.30 4.26 25.45
N ASP A 404 8.43 5.36 24.71
CA ASP A 404 9.66 6.12 24.58
C ASP A 404 9.99 6.78 25.94
N GLY A 405 10.11 5.94 26.96
CA GLY A 405 10.83 6.26 28.16
C GLY A 405 12.34 6.43 27.91
N GLY A 406 12.73 6.57 26.66
CA GLY A 406 14.05 6.90 26.16
C GLY A 406 14.24 8.37 25.81
N GLY A 407 13.47 9.28 26.38
CA GLY A 407 13.83 10.71 26.38
C GLY A 407 15.20 10.85 27.05
N ARG A 408 16.16 11.33 26.29
CA ARG A 408 17.51 11.74 26.71
C ARG A 408 17.49 12.92 27.72
N ASP A 409 16.62 12.86 28.68
CA ASP A 409 16.66 13.77 29.81
C ASP A 409 16.61 12.95 31.09
N GLY A 410 17.74 12.99 31.76
CA GLY A 410 18.13 12.40 33.02
C GLY A 410 17.15 11.44 33.67
N GLY A 411 17.55 10.16 33.70
CA GLY A 411 17.11 9.16 34.66
C GLY A 411 15.93 9.51 35.51
N ARG A 412 14.69 9.34 34.99
CA ARG A 412 13.59 9.09 35.87
C ARG A 412 13.79 7.68 36.44
N ARG A 413 14.61 7.61 37.48
CA ARG A 413 14.57 6.53 38.46
C ARG A 413 13.10 6.22 38.72
N ALA A 414 12.74 4.93 38.71
CA ALA A 414 11.50 4.48 39.33
C ALA A 414 11.38 5.27 40.62
N PRO A 415 10.21 5.86 40.93
CA PRO A 415 10.07 6.70 42.11
C PRO A 415 10.65 5.92 43.27
N GLU A 416 11.79 6.44 43.81
CA GLU A 416 12.45 5.88 44.97
C GLU A 416 11.34 5.77 46.00
N ARG A 417 11.09 4.55 46.53
CA ARG A 417 10.11 4.40 47.61
C ARG A 417 10.53 5.38 48.65
N LEU A 418 9.73 6.42 48.87
CA LEU A 418 10.00 7.39 49.89
C LEU A 418 10.07 6.62 51.22
N PRO A 419 11.16 6.75 51.98
CA PRO A 419 11.26 6.06 53.27
C PRO A 419 10.05 6.39 54.13
N GLY A 420 9.33 5.37 54.59
CA GLY A 420 8.16 5.53 55.46
C GLY A 420 6.79 5.44 54.78
N TRP A 421 6.74 5.28 53.43
CA TRP A 421 5.44 5.04 52.80
C TRP A 421 5.01 3.57 52.98
N PRO A 422 3.72 3.31 53.38
CA PRO A 422 3.22 1.96 53.54
C PRO A 422 3.23 1.20 52.19
N ALA A 423 3.46 -0.12 52.27
CA ALA A 423 3.43 -0.98 51.11
C ALA A 423 2.05 -0.95 50.47
N ARG A 424 2.00 -0.81 49.11
CA ARG A 424 0.77 -0.91 48.34
C ARG A 424 0.64 -2.31 47.72
N PRO A 425 -0.60 -2.84 47.58
CA PRO A 425 -0.79 -4.14 46.96
C PRO A 425 -0.42 -4.10 45.48
N GLY A 426 0.14 -5.20 45.00
CA GLY A 426 0.44 -5.38 43.53
C GLY A 426 -0.81 -5.61 42.71
N TRP A 427 -1.91 -5.99 43.32
CA TRP A 427 -3.17 -6.25 42.66
C TRP A 427 -4.31 -5.52 43.38
N MET A 428 -4.99 -4.59 42.66
CA MET A 428 -6.13 -3.86 43.18
C MET A 428 -7.44 -4.33 42.54
N LEU A 429 -8.49 -4.40 43.31
CA LEU A 429 -9.85 -4.64 42.83
C LEU A 429 -10.41 -3.35 42.22
N PRO A 430 -11.13 -3.43 41.08
CA PRO A 430 -11.82 -2.28 40.49
C PRO A 430 -12.80 -1.61 41.46
N GLU A 431 -13.47 -2.41 42.27
CA GLU A 431 -14.40 -1.98 43.34
C GLU A 431 -14.12 -2.77 44.61
N PRO A 432 -14.08 -2.08 45.77
CA PRO A 432 -13.95 -2.76 47.04
C PRO A 432 -15.15 -3.69 47.31
N ARG A 433 -14.90 -4.84 47.93
CA ARG A 433 -15.94 -5.80 48.27
C ARG A 433 -15.79 -6.29 49.72
N PRO A 434 -16.88 -6.74 50.38
CA PRO A 434 -16.78 -7.29 51.72
C PRO A 434 -15.77 -8.43 51.82
N LEU A 435 -14.91 -8.41 52.81
CA LEU A 435 -13.95 -9.48 53.08
C LEU A 435 -14.69 -10.58 53.85
N THR A 436 -14.88 -11.73 53.20
CA THR A 436 -15.60 -12.89 53.78
C THR A 436 -14.70 -13.87 54.51
N GLN A 437 -13.39 -13.77 54.28
CA GLN A 437 -12.42 -14.69 54.90
C GLN A 437 -12.04 -14.20 56.30
N PRO A 438 -11.84 -15.13 57.27
CA PRO A 438 -11.45 -14.74 58.63
C PRO A 438 -10.03 -14.14 58.64
N VAL A 439 -9.92 -13.02 59.37
CA VAL A 439 -8.64 -12.33 59.59
C VAL A 439 -7.90 -12.99 60.75
N ALA A 440 -6.68 -13.45 60.49
CA ALA A 440 -5.81 -14.06 61.51
C ALA A 440 -5.03 -12.99 62.30
N GLU A 441 -4.53 -11.94 61.59
CA GLU A 441 -3.67 -10.93 62.20
C GLU A 441 -3.74 -9.61 61.41
N ILE A 442 -3.63 -8.48 62.10
CA ILE A 442 -3.38 -7.16 61.51
C ILE A 442 -1.88 -6.95 61.45
N VAL A 443 -1.32 -6.99 60.24
CA VAL A 443 0.13 -6.88 60.00
C VAL A 443 0.59 -5.44 59.98
N GLY A 444 -0.26 -4.49 59.53
CA GLY A 444 0.11 -3.07 59.46
C GLY A 444 -1.12 -2.16 59.33
N GLY A 445 -0.94 -0.90 59.66
CA GLY A 445 -1.97 0.14 59.64
C GLY A 445 -2.30 0.69 61.04
N PRO A 446 -3.29 1.59 61.15
CA PRO A 446 -4.11 2.12 60.08
C PRO A 446 -3.39 3.18 59.25
N GLU A 447 -3.60 3.14 57.93
CA GLU A 447 -3.33 4.27 57.04
C GLU A 447 -4.65 5.01 56.81
N ARG A 448 -4.78 6.19 57.35
CA ARG A 448 -6.00 6.99 57.24
C ARG A 448 -6.03 7.74 55.92
N LEU A 449 -7.12 7.56 55.17
CA LEU A 449 -7.43 8.27 53.94
C LEU A 449 -8.73 9.05 54.11
N GLU A 450 -8.60 10.39 54.14
CA GLU A 450 -9.71 11.33 54.08
C GLU A 450 -9.52 12.24 52.87
N SER A 451 -10.41 12.13 51.87
CA SER A 451 -10.24 12.81 50.60
C SER A 451 -11.57 12.90 49.84
N GLY A 452 -11.62 13.75 48.79
CA GLY A 452 -12.76 13.82 47.90
C GLY A 452 -13.87 14.77 48.30
N TRP A 453 -13.67 15.58 49.36
CA TRP A 453 -14.66 16.57 49.79
C TRP A 453 -14.92 17.68 48.77
N TRP A 454 -14.01 17.88 47.81
CA TRP A 454 -14.08 18.94 46.79
C TRP A 454 -14.87 18.53 45.52
N ASP A 455 -15.10 17.24 45.27
CA ASP A 455 -15.79 16.71 44.08
C ASP A 455 -17.06 15.91 44.43
N GLY A 456 -17.49 15.93 45.69
CA GLY A 456 -18.64 15.18 46.16
C GLY A 456 -18.39 13.69 46.41
N GLY A 457 -17.15 13.22 46.18
CA GLY A 457 -16.71 11.84 46.46
C GLY A 457 -16.05 11.69 47.82
N ASP A 458 -16.64 12.28 48.90
CA ASP A 458 -16.06 12.25 50.25
C ASP A 458 -15.80 10.82 50.72
N LEU A 459 -14.55 10.56 51.09
CA LEU A 459 -14.04 9.23 51.38
C LEU A 459 -13.26 9.27 52.68
N LYS A 460 -13.71 8.46 53.66
CA LYS A 460 -13.08 8.33 54.97
C LYS A 460 -12.88 6.86 55.29
N ARG A 461 -11.62 6.39 55.20
CA ARG A 461 -11.27 4.98 55.33
C ARG A 461 -9.97 4.84 56.13
N ASP A 462 -9.92 3.84 57.02
CA ASP A 462 -8.69 3.37 57.65
C ASP A 462 -8.24 2.08 56.96
N TYR A 463 -7.14 2.11 56.21
CA TYR A 463 -6.59 0.97 55.50
C TYR A 463 -5.62 0.16 56.36
N TYR A 464 -5.69 -1.16 56.22
CA TYR A 464 -4.87 -2.10 56.95
C TYR A 464 -4.29 -3.17 56.01
N VAL A 465 -3.14 -3.71 56.35
CA VAL A 465 -2.61 -4.94 55.81
C VAL A 465 -3.01 -6.07 56.76
N LEU A 466 -3.86 -6.98 56.23
CA LEU A 466 -4.42 -8.07 56.99
C LEU A 466 -3.83 -9.40 56.55
N ARG A 467 -3.42 -10.27 57.47
CA ARG A 467 -3.11 -11.65 57.19
C ARG A 467 -4.37 -12.48 57.42
N LEU A 468 -4.78 -13.22 56.38
CA LEU A 468 -5.93 -14.09 56.45
C LEU A 468 -5.56 -15.47 57.01
N ALA A 469 -6.54 -16.25 57.45
CA ALA A 469 -6.33 -17.59 57.99
C ALA A 469 -5.63 -18.56 57.00
N ASN A 470 -5.74 -18.29 55.71
CA ASN A 470 -5.05 -19.04 54.61
C ASN A 470 -3.63 -18.54 54.35
N GLY A 471 -3.12 -17.57 55.13
CA GLY A 471 -1.79 -16.99 54.96
C GLY A 471 -1.65 -15.88 53.94
N GLN A 472 -2.68 -15.57 53.13
CA GLN A 472 -2.64 -14.49 52.15
C GLN A 472 -2.66 -13.12 52.85
N LEU A 473 -2.01 -12.13 52.22
CA LEU A 473 -2.02 -10.74 52.69
C LEU A 473 -3.04 -9.94 51.85
N ALA A 474 -4.03 -9.41 52.55
CA ALA A 474 -5.07 -8.58 51.99
C ALA A 474 -4.87 -7.10 52.35
N TRP A 475 -5.13 -6.20 51.44
CA TRP A 475 -5.26 -4.77 51.71
C TRP A 475 -6.74 -4.44 51.82
N ALA A 476 -7.17 -4.12 52.99
CA ALA A 476 -8.57 -3.88 53.28
C ALA A 476 -8.75 -2.63 54.15
N PHE A 477 -9.93 -2.07 54.12
CA PHE A 477 -10.26 -0.92 54.97
C PHE A 477 -11.54 -1.14 55.80
N SER A 478 -11.67 -0.34 56.86
CA SER A 478 -12.89 -0.17 57.60
C SER A 478 -13.23 1.32 57.77
N ALA A 479 -14.37 1.62 58.31
CA ALA A 479 -14.71 3.00 58.69
C ALA A 479 -13.68 3.54 59.70
N VAL A 480 -13.46 4.84 59.66
CA VAL A 480 -12.46 5.51 60.51
C VAL A 480 -12.67 5.16 61.98
N GLY A 481 -11.61 4.68 62.62
CA GLY A 481 -11.61 4.28 64.04
C GLY A 481 -12.25 2.92 64.31
N GLN A 482 -12.63 2.15 63.32
CA GLN A 482 -13.22 0.81 63.47
C GLN A 482 -12.24 -0.29 63.03
N HIS A 483 -12.38 -1.49 63.63
CA HIS A 483 -11.63 -2.68 63.22
C HIS A 483 -12.56 -3.73 62.59
N GLY A 484 -13.33 -3.30 61.56
CA GLY A 484 -14.33 -4.08 60.84
C GLY A 484 -15.71 -3.43 60.84
N PRO A 485 -16.63 -3.85 59.98
CA PRO A 485 -16.43 -4.88 58.94
C PRO A 485 -15.40 -4.45 57.87
N TRP A 486 -14.65 -5.44 57.37
CA TRP A 486 -13.56 -5.21 56.41
C TRP A 486 -14.06 -5.18 54.96
N MET A 487 -13.61 -4.18 54.23
CA MET A 487 -13.79 -4.08 52.79
C MET A 487 -12.46 -4.35 52.09
N LEU A 488 -12.37 -5.47 51.40
CA LEU A 488 -11.20 -5.86 50.60
C LEU A 488 -11.04 -4.93 49.42
N HIS A 489 -9.83 -4.39 49.22
CA HIS A 489 -9.52 -3.51 48.09
C HIS A 489 -8.33 -4.00 47.24
N GLY A 490 -7.48 -4.85 47.78
CA GLY A 490 -6.34 -5.41 47.03
C GLY A 490 -5.67 -6.59 47.69
N TRP A 491 -4.74 -7.20 46.95
CA TRP A 491 -3.95 -8.33 47.37
C TRP A 491 -2.45 -8.03 47.24
N PHE A 492 -1.68 -8.42 48.20
CA PHE A 492 -0.24 -8.48 48.10
C PHE A 492 0.17 -9.83 47.47
N ALA A 493 1.13 -9.77 46.51
CA ALA A 493 1.71 -10.95 45.88
C ALA A 493 2.81 -11.55 46.79
#